data_e18db1517d2bd16eb1f70df83b05eded
#
_entry.id   e18db1517d2bd16eb1f70df83b05eded
#
_cell.length_a   1.000
_cell.length_b   1.000
_cell.length_c   1.000
_cell.angle_alpha   90.00
_cell.angle_beta   90.00
_cell.angle_gamma   90.00
#
_symmetry.space_group_name_H-M   'P 1'
#
loop_
_entity.id
_entity.type
_entity.pdbx_description
1 polymer ?
#
loop_
_entity_poly.entity_id
_entity_poly.type
_entity_poly.pdbx_seq_one_letter_code
_entity_poly.pdbx_strand_id
1 'polypeptide(L)'
;MTNNLPTNYRKPSSVTSPNYQLVSSNSRELAKAIPLEERLRQYDEARKAWGGRLAEGYLISMDVVQYDNQDYCARFRCKVKIDRGTEYEFKNFSYYIRKDQIKLKHFLEHLPKGAFLEIEFKQPSNPKFALEAKKVMDRSKRK
;
A
#
# COMPACT_ATOMS: atom_id res chain seq x y z
N MET A 1 33.02 19.79 12.74
CA MET A 1 33.37 19.86 11.92
C MET A 1 33.56 19.81 11.30
N THR A 2 33.08 19.65 11.62
CA THR A 2 33.30 19.77 10.71
C THR A 2 33.14 19.51 10.19
N ASN A 3 32.70 19.53 10.67
CA ASN A 3 32.78 19.44 9.65
C ASN A 3 32.51 19.12 9.31
N ASN A 4 31.84 19.22 10.03
CA ASN A 4 31.80 19.18 9.22
C ASN A 4 31.36 18.79 8.93
N LEU A 5 30.76 18.63 9.44
CA LEU A 5 30.57 18.62 8.67
C LEU A 5 30.30 18.21 8.72
N PRO A 6 29.81 18.19 9.18
CA PRO A 6 29.68 18.11 8.71
C PRO A 6 29.34 17.54 8.65
N THR A 7 28.89 17.39 9.18
CA THR A 7 28.98 17.20 8.59
C THR A 7 28.61 16.62 8.49
N ASN A 8 28.08 16.53 8.91
CA ASN A 8 28.13 16.28 8.21
C ASN A 8 28.01 15.77 8.19
N TYR A 9 27.69 15.55 8.60
CA TYR A 9 27.93 15.44 7.74
C TYR A 9 28.03 14.92 7.78
N ARG A 10 27.11 14.76 8.67
CA ARG A 10 27.38 14.74 8.02
C ARG A 10 27.50 14.28 7.57
N LYS A 11 27.26 13.93 7.96
CA LYS A 11 27.52 13.91 7.07
C LYS A 11 27.55 13.40 6.50
N PRO A 12 27.33 13.09 6.97
CA PRO A 12 27.48 12.97 6.00
C PRO A 12 27.30 12.41 5.52
N SER A 13 27.02 12.28 5.91
CA SER A 13 27.17 12.24 4.92
C SER A 13 26.96 11.72 4.34
N SER A 14 26.69 11.68 4.62
CA SER A 14 26.74 11.75 3.58
C SER A 14 26.57 11.31 2.95
N VAL A 15 26.29 11.31 3.22
CA VAL A 15 26.34 11.49 2.16
C VAL A 15 26.15 11.23 1.56
N THR A 16 26.03 11.31 1.83
CA THR A 16 26.03 11.55 0.84
C THR A 16 25.92 11.53 0.27
N SER A 17 25.91 11.87 0.55
CA SER A 17 25.82 12.26 -0.39
C SER A 17 25.87 12.66 -0.77
N PRO A 18 26.26 12.98 -0.80
CA PRO A 18 26.03 13.76 -1.37
C PRO A 18 25.35 13.90 -1.78
N ASN A 19 25.22 14.05 -1.77
CA ASN A 19 24.38 14.22 -2.14
C ASN A 19 23.41 13.73 -1.68
N TYR A 20 22.99 13.73 -0.58
CA TYR A 20 22.14 13.57 -0.19
C TYR A 20 21.84 14.30 0.78
N GLN A 21 21.91 15.43 1.25
CA GLN A 21 21.59 16.26 1.69
C GLN A 21 21.29 17.45 1.40
N LEU A 22 21.68 18.49 1.52
CA LEU A 22 21.37 19.39 0.78
C LEU A 22 20.52 19.14 -0.23
N VAL A 23 20.60 18.36 -0.45
CA VAL A 23 19.98 17.74 -1.48
C VAL A 23 18.54 17.45 -1.25
N SER A 24 18.06 17.46 0.00
CA SER A 24 16.69 17.03 0.28
C SER A 24 15.62 17.92 -0.36
N SER A 25 15.77 19.25 -0.38
CA SER A 25 14.75 20.08 -0.99
C SER A 25 14.75 19.91 -2.51
N ASN A 26 15.91 19.75 -3.11
CA ASN A 26 15.98 19.48 -4.54
C ASN A 26 15.34 18.15 -4.89
N SER A 27 15.51 17.15 -4.03
CA SER A 27 14.87 15.87 -4.25
C SER A 27 13.36 15.97 -4.25
N ARG A 28 12.81 16.79 -3.36
CA ARG A 28 11.36 16.99 -3.34
C ARG A 28 10.85 17.63 -4.61
N GLU A 29 11.58 18.62 -5.10
CA GLU A 29 11.15 19.30 -6.32
C GLU A 29 11.23 18.38 -7.51
N LEU A 30 12.27 17.56 -7.61
CA LEU A 30 12.37 16.59 -8.67
C LEU A 30 11.25 15.57 -8.60
N ALA A 31 10.89 15.12 -7.39
CA ALA A 31 9.79 14.19 -7.24
C ALA A 31 8.47 14.79 -7.70
N LYS A 32 8.25 16.09 -7.41
CA LYS A 32 7.03 16.76 -7.85
C LYS A 32 6.99 16.94 -9.35
N ALA A 33 8.15 17.03 -9.98
CA ALA A 33 8.22 17.23 -11.41
C ALA A 33 8.03 15.95 -12.22
N ILE A 34 8.05 14.78 -11.57
CA ILE A 34 7.84 13.52 -12.28
C ILE A 34 6.38 13.43 -12.71
N PRO A 35 6.11 13.18 -14.00
CA PRO A 35 4.74 13.05 -14.48
C PRO A 35 4.00 11.92 -13.75
N LEU A 36 2.70 12.09 -13.61
CA LEU A 36 1.86 11.10 -12.95
C LEU A 36 1.98 9.73 -13.60
N GLU A 37 1.98 9.68 -14.93
CA GLU A 37 2.09 8.42 -15.66
C GLU A 37 3.37 7.68 -15.29
N GLU A 38 4.48 8.42 -15.18
CA GLU A 38 5.75 7.81 -14.82
C GLU A 38 5.71 7.27 -13.40
N ARG A 39 5.11 8.01 -12.46
CA ARG A 39 5.00 7.55 -11.08
C ARG A 39 4.13 6.30 -10.98
N LEU A 40 3.03 6.29 -11.72
CA LEU A 40 2.15 5.11 -11.74
C LEU A 40 2.88 3.90 -12.32
N ARG A 41 3.68 4.11 -13.37
CA ARG A 41 4.46 3.04 -13.95
C ARG A 41 5.46 2.48 -12.94
N GLN A 42 6.12 3.34 -12.18
CA GLN A 42 7.07 2.92 -11.16
C GLN A 42 6.39 2.11 -10.06
N TYR A 43 5.22 2.55 -9.61
CA TYR A 43 4.45 1.80 -8.61
C TYR A 43 4.03 0.44 -9.15
N ASP A 44 3.60 0.39 -10.41
CA ASP A 44 3.19 -0.87 -11.01
C ASP A 44 4.36 -1.84 -11.13
N GLU A 45 5.52 -1.34 -11.52
CA GLU A 45 6.71 -2.18 -11.62
C GLU A 45 7.15 -2.71 -10.26
N ALA A 46 7.13 -1.84 -9.24
CA ALA A 46 7.48 -2.26 -7.89
C ALA A 46 6.53 -3.34 -7.39
N ARG A 47 5.25 -3.19 -7.67
CA ARG A 47 4.25 -4.20 -7.27
C ARG A 47 4.46 -5.52 -8.01
N LYS A 48 4.71 -5.47 -9.31
CA LYS A 48 4.93 -6.67 -10.11
C LYS A 48 6.18 -7.43 -9.68
N ALA A 49 7.16 -6.73 -9.12
CA ALA A 49 8.40 -7.36 -8.68
C ALA A 49 8.15 -8.42 -7.60
N TRP A 50 7.10 -8.25 -6.76
CA TRP A 50 6.77 -9.26 -5.74
C TRP A 50 5.52 -10.07 -6.12
N GLY A 51 5.11 -10.00 -7.38
CA GLY A 51 3.96 -10.77 -7.87
C GLY A 51 2.63 -10.16 -7.51
N GLY A 52 2.60 -8.88 -7.19
CA GLY A 52 1.39 -8.21 -6.74
C GLY A 52 0.52 -7.71 -7.87
N ARG A 53 -0.77 -7.56 -7.54
CA ARG A 53 -1.78 -7.02 -8.46
C ARG A 53 -2.52 -5.90 -7.74
N LEU A 54 -3.28 -5.14 -8.50
CA LEU A 54 -4.02 -3.98 -7.98
C LEU A 54 -5.51 -4.16 -8.20
N ALA A 55 -6.29 -3.87 -7.15
CA ALA A 55 -7.75 -3.82 -7.25
C ALA A 55 -8.22 -2.46 -6.74
N GLU A 56 -9.18 -1.86 -7.43
CA GLU A 56 -9.72 -0.56 -7.04
C GLU A 56 -11.24 -0.63 -7.10
N GLY A 57 -11.92 -0.30 -6.03
CA GLY A 57 -13.36 -0.34 -6.04
C GLY A 57 -14.00 -0.19 -4.66
N TYR A 58 -15.21 -0.69 -4.55
CA TYR A 58 -16.07 -0.38 -3.43
C TYR A 58 -16.22 -1.56 -2.47
N LEU A 59 -16.12 -1.28 -1.18
CA LEU A 59 -16.31 -2.27 -0.13
C LEU A 59 -17.78 -2.66 -0.02
N ILE A 60 -18.05 -3.96 -0.03
CA ILE A 60 -19.41 -4.48 0.14
C ILE A 60 -19.60 -4.98 1.56
N SER A 61 -18.66 -5.75 2.08
CA SER A 61 -18.77 -6.28 3.43
C SER A 61 -17.39 -6.49 4.02
N MET A 62 -17.29 -6.39 5.34
CA MET A 62 -16.04 -6.57 6.07
C MET A 62 -16.34 -7.36 7.33
N ASP A 63 -15.50 -8.38 7.59
CA ASP A 63 -15.62 -9.20 8.78
C ASP A 63 -14.19 -9.51 9.26
N VAL A 64 -13.93 -9.31 10.54
CA VAL A 64 -12.62 -9.58 11.13
C VAL A 64 -12.77 -10.68 12.16
N VAL A 65 -12.04 -11.77 11.97
CA VAL A 65 -12.06 -12.90 12.90
C VAL A 65 -10.70 -13.02 13.57
N GLN A 66 -10.70 -13.61 14.75
CA GLN A 66 -9.46 -13.82 15.51
C GLN A 66 -9.16 -15.31 15.56
N TYR A 67 -7.90 -15.65 15.30
CA TYR A 67 -7.44 -17.03 15.38
C TYR A 67 -7.01 -17.40 16.80
N ASP A 68 -6.79 -18.69 17.05
CA ASP A 68 -6.36 -19.18 18.34
C ASP A 68 -5.02 -18.59 18.80
N ASN A 69 -4.14 -18.27 17.84
CA ASN A 69 -2.84 -17.68 18.15
C ASN A 69 -2.91 -16.17 18.39
N GLN A 70 -4.12 -15.60 18.50
CA GLN A 70 -4.39 -14.20 18.75
C GLN A 70 -4.21 -13.29 17.51
N ASP A 71 -3.75 -13.82 16.39
CA ASP A 71 -3.72 -13.06 15.13
C ASP A 71 -5.12 -12.93 14.57
N TYR A 72 -5.29 -12.04 13.60
CA TYR A 72 -6.60 -11.77 13.01
C TYR A 72 -6.57 -12.01 11.52
N CYS A 73 -7.76 -12.20 10.96
CA CYS A 73 -7.95 -12.22 9.51
C CYS A 73 -9.15 -11.34 9.16
N ALA A 74 -8.90 -10.35 8.35
CA ALA A 74 -9.98 -9.55 7.79
C ALA A 74 -10.44 -10.23 6.51
N ARG A 75 -11.73 -10.51 6.41
CA ARG A 75 -12.34 -11.11 5.22
C ARG A 75 -13.30 -10.09 4.67
N PHE A 76 -13.11 -9.71 3.41
CA PHE A 76 -13.96 -8.67 2.85
C PHE A 76 -14.24 -8.93 1.39
N ARG A 77 -15.40 -8.44 0.97
CA ARG A 77 -15.86 -8.56 -0.41
C ARG A 77 -15.96 -7.16 -0.99
N CYS A 78 -15.47 -7.02 -2.21
CA CYS A 78 -15.45 -5.74 -2.89
C CYS A 78 -15.91 -5.91 -4.33
N LYS A 79 -16.43 -4.83 -4.88
CA LYS A 79 -16.71 -4.73 -6.31
C LYS A 79 -15.58 -3.88 -6.88
N VAL A 80 -14.68 -4.49 -7.63
CA VAL A 80 -13.40 -3.88 -7.99
C VAL A 80 -13.09 -4.03 -9.46
N LYS A 81 -12.25 -3.13 -9.95
CA LYS A 81 -11.56 -3.27 -11.23
C LYS A 81 -10.16 -3.79 -10.94
N ILE A 82 -9.73 -4.79 -11.68
CA ILE A 82 -8.42 -5.42 -11.49
C ILE A 82 -7.43 -4.83 -12.47
N ASP A 83 -6.25 -4.47 -11.98
CA ASP A 83 -5.13 -3.96 -12.78
C ASP A 83 -5.54 -2.80 -13.69
N ARG A 84 -6.32 -1.87 -13.15
CA ARG A 84 -6.82 -0.68 -13.84
C ARG A 84 -7.65 -1.03 -15.09
N GLY A 85 -8.35 -2.15 -15.01
CA GLY A 85 -9.26 -2.57 -16.07
C GLY A 85 -10.48 -1.68 -16.17
N THR A 86 -11.39 -2.05 -17.07
CA THR A 86 -12.56 -1.22 -17.37
C THR A 86 -13.83 -1.75 -16.73
N GLU A 87 -13.85 -3.01 -16.28
CA GLU A 87 -15.05 -3.64 -15.77
C GLU A 87 -14.90 -4.00 -14.30
N TYR A 88 -15.98 -3.84 -13.56
CA TYR A 88 -16.03 -4.22 -12.14
C TYR A 88 -16.36 -5.69 -12.00
N GLU A 89 -15.72 -6.33 -11.03
CA GLU A 89 -15.96 -7.72 -10.67
C GLU A 89 -16.10 -7.82 -9.17
N PHE A 90 -16.88 -8.79 -8.70
CA PHE A 90 -16.96 -9.09 -7.27
C PHE A 90 -15.79 -10.00 -6.91
N LYS A 91 -15.03 -9.61 -5.90
CA LYS A 91 -13.88 -10.40 -5.43
C LYS A 91 -13.88 -10.48 -3.91
N ASN A 92 -13.47 -11.62 -3.40
CA ASN A 92 -13.28 -11.83 -1.97
C ASN A 92 -11.82 -11.72 -1.63
N PHE A 93 -11.52 -11.00 -0.55
CA PHE A 93 -10.15 -10.77 -0.10
C PHE A 93 -9.99 -11.26 1.33
N SER A 94 -8.78 -11.67 1.67
CA SER A 94 -8.40 -11.92 3.06
C SER A 94 -7.11 -11.15 3.35
N TYR A 95 -7.02 -10.63 4.55
CA TYR A 95 -5.84 -9.87 4.99
C TYR A 95 -5.43 -10.39 6.35
N TYR A 96 -4.27 -11.02 6.41
CA TYR A 96 -3.74 -11.57 7.66
C TYR A 96 -3.14 -10.43 8.47
N ILE A 97 -3.56 -10.30 9.72
CA ILE A 97 -3.16 -9.21 10.61
C ILE A 97 -2.56 -9.84 11.85
N ARG A 98 -1.30 -9.52 12.16
CA ARG A 98 -0.67 -10.03 13.37
C ARG A 98 -1.27 -9.36 14.60
N LYS A 99 -1.21 -10.06 15.73
CA LYS A 99 -1.82 -9.57 16.97
C LYS A 99 -1.28 -8.21 17.42
N ASP A 100 -0.06 -7.86 17.00
CA ASP A 100 0.53 -6.57 17.36
C ASP A 100 0.17 -5.45 16.39
N GLN A 101 -0.54 -5.76 15.30
CA GLN A 101 -0.95 -4.77 14.32
C GLN A 101 -2.36 -4.27 14.62
N ILE A 102 -2.57 -3.80 15.83
CA ILE A 102 -3.91 -3.43 16.29
C ILE A 102 -4.48 -2.22 15.54
N LYS A 103 -3.61 -1.31 15.11
CA LYS A 103 -4.07 -0.14 14.33
C LYS A 103 -4.60 -0.57 12.97
N LEU A 104 -3.95 -1.52 12.33
CA LEU A 104 -4.42 -2.05 11.06
C LEU A 104 -5.75 -2.76 11.24
N LYS A 105 -5.88 -3.55 12.31
CA LYS A 105 -7.13 -4.23 12.61
C LYS A 105 -8.28 -3.22 12.76
N HIS A 106 -8.06 -2.17 13.56
CA HIS A 106 -9.09 -1.14 13.77
C HIS A 106 -9.44 -0.42 12.47
N PHE A 107 -8.43 -0.10 11.66
CA PHE A 107 -8.66 0.56 10.39
C PHE A 107 -9.59 -0.29 9.51
N LEU A 108 -9.28 -1.58 9.36
CA LEU A 108 -10.08 -2.44 8.49
C LEU A 108 -11.47 -2.67 9.05
N GLU A 109 -11.60 -2.89 10.37
CA GLU A 109 -12.90 -3.12 11.00
C GLU A 109 -13.85 -1.94 10.81
N HIS A 110 -13.33 -0.73 10.77
CA HIS A 110 -14.14 0.48 10.75
C HIS A 110 -14.32 1.07 9.35
N LEU A 111 -13.89 0.36 8.32
CA LEU A 111 -14.16 0.81 6.94
C LEU A 111 -15.64 0.76 6.68
N PRO A 112 -16.26 1.86 6.23
CA PRO A 112 -17.68 1.84 5.95
C PRO A 112 -18.01 1.11 4.66
N LYS A 113 -19.19 0.53 4.59
CA LYS A 113 -19.67 -0.06 3.34
C LYS A 113 -19.72 1.02 2.29
N GLY A 114 -19.29 0.69 1.08
CA GLY A 114 -19.24 1.65 -0.02
C GLY A 114 -17.95 2.46 -0.06
N ALA A 115 -17.04 2.28 0.91
CA ALA A 115 -15.75 2.97 0.86
C ALA A 115 -15.01 2.60 -0.42
N PHE A 116 -14.41 3.59 -1.07
CA PHE A 116 -13.62 3.34 -2.27
C PHE A 116 -12.20 2.99 -1.85
N LEU A 117 -11.78 1.77 -2.16
CA LEU A 117 -10.51 1.22 -1.68
C LEU A 117 -9.57 0.94 -2.83
N GLU A 118 -8.29 1.09 -2.55
CA GLU A 118 -7.23 0.63 -3.43
C GLU A 118 -6.52 -0.50 -2.70
N ILE A 119 -6.47 -1.68 -3.31
CA ILE A 119 -6.00 -2.89 -2.65
C ILE A 119 -4.87 -3.51 -3.46
N GLU A 120 -3.69 -3.62 -2.84
CA GLU A 120 -2.60 -4.40 -3.43
C GLU A 120 -2.74 -5.82 -2.90
N PHE A 121 -2.75 -6.79 -3.80
CA PHE A 121 -3.03 -8.17 -3.41
C PHE A 121 -2.19 -9.14 -4.22
N LYS A 122 -2.20 -10.38 -3.77
CA LYS A 122 -1.50 -11.47 -4.46
C LYS A 122 -2.49 -12.60 -4.69
N GLN A 123 -2.38 -13.24 -5.85
CA GLN A 123 -3.20 -14.39 -6.17
C GLN A 123 -2.70 -15.58 -5.36
N PRO A 124 -3.57 -16.27 -4.58
CA PRO A 124 -3.13 -17.48 -3.88
C PRO A 124 -2.89 -18.61 -4.85
N SER A 125 -2.08 -19.59 -4.44
CA SER A 125 -1.79 -20.73 -5.30
C SER A 125 -3.03 -21.56 -5.57
N ASN A 126 -3.96 -21.65 -4.61
CA ASN A 126 -5.23 -22.34 -4.81
C ASN A 126 -6.29 -21.30 -5.21
N PRO A 127 -6.85 -21.40 -6.45
CA PRO A 127 -7.81 -20.40 -6.92
C PRO A 127 -9.13 -20.38 -6.15
N LYS A 128 -9.39 -21.37 -5.31
CA LYS A 128 -10.59 -21.38 -4.48
C LYS A 128 -10.48 -20.49 -3.27
N PHE A 129 -9.27 -20.09 -2.88
CA PHE A 129 -9.06 -19.23 -1.72
C PHE A 129 -9.28 -17.77 -2.11
N ALA A 130 -9.62 -16.95 -1.11
CA ALA A 130 -9.74 -15.52 -1.31
C ALA A 130 -8.39 -14.93 -1.71
N LEU A 131 -8.42 -13.79 -2.42
CA LEU A 131 -7.22 -13.08 -2.82
C LEU A 131 -6.52 -12.55 -1.57
N GLU A 132 -5.19 -12.64 -1.54
CA GLU A 132 -4.41 -12.24 -0.36
C GLU A 132 -4.10 -10.75 -0.42
N ALA A 133 -4.84 -9.95 0.33
CA ALA A 133 -4.58 -8.52 0.39
C ALA A 133 -3.29 -8.27 1.15
N LYS A 134 -2.46 -7.38 0.62
CA LYS A 134 -1.18 -6.99 1.23
C LYS A 134 -1.16 -5.54 1.67
N LYS A 135 -2.03 -4.72 1.10
CA LYS A 135 -2.15 -3.31 1.47
C LYS A 135 -3.52 -2.82 1.06
N VAL A 136 -4.17 -2.08 1.94
CA VAL A 136 -5.48 -1.49 1.68
C VAL A 136 -5.39 0.00 2.00
N MET A 137 -5.81 0.83 1.04
CA MET A 137 -5.85 2.27 1.22
C MET A 137 -7.27 2.76 0.97
N ASP A 138 -7.78 3.59 1.88
CA ASP A 138 -9.10 4.20 1.73
C ASP A 138 -8.96 5.47 0.91
N ARG A 139 -9.54 5.47 -0.27
CA ARG A 139 -9.52 6.60 -1.21
C ARG A 139 -10.82 7.38 -1.21
N SER A 140 -11.80 6.97 -0.41
CA SER A 140 -13.13 7.58 -0.48
C SER A 140 -13.15 9.04 -0.04
N LYS A 141 -12.18 9.46 0.78
CA LYS A 141 -12.11 10.86 1.24
C LYS A 141 -11.31 11.75 0.31
N ARG A 142 -10.75 11.19 -0.73
CA ARG A 142 -9.94 11.95 -1.67
C ARG A 142 -10.86 12.69 -2.62
N LYS A 143 -10.66 13.96 -2.75
CA LYS A 143 -11.48 14.80 -3.62
C LYS A 143 -10.71 15.25 -4.82
#